data_60f27b835fb848ae8f06407912dbe1b1
#
_entry.id   60f27b835fb848ae8f06407912dbe1b1
#
_cell.length_a   1.000
_cell.length_b   1.000
_cell.length_c   1.000
_cell.angle_alpha   90.00
_cell.angle_beta   90.00
_cell.angle_gamma   90.00
#
_symmetry.space_group_name_H-M   'P 1'
#
loop_
_entity.id
_entity.type
_entity.pdbx_description
1 polymer ?
#
loop_
_entity_poly.entity_id
_entity_poly.type
_entity_poly.pdbx_seq_one_letter_code
_entity_poly.pdbx_strand_id
1 'polypeptide(L)'
;MQQRIVRIGGLIALCVISALAWAQGPEHRPLSARAERPPLRPGLLFAEDWKRPATAGKASPRGGLNIPLTDEANSNPELDLHVYAPAGQVRLVAEGSTENGNNPLHVWTGLCTSACAVALRDKRSFADLSGLARIRFNAKMSGFHHIRPIVKLADGTWWVGDEAVGTTRDWLESEISFADVRWLKLDMTQLVTRGNLVDKIDLGKVDEIGFVDLKAGSGHGPGGWADVAQIEVYARSVARPGQY
;
A
#
# COMPACT_ATOMS: atom_id res chain seq x y z
N MET A 1 -16.89 -71.14 -47.98
CA MET A 1 -17.05 -72.58 -47.71
C MET A 1 -17.14 -72.81 -46.23
N GLN A 2 -18.27 -73.35 -45.81
CA GLN A 2 -18.58 -74.06 -44.57
C GLN A 2 -18.35 -73.33 -43.23
N GLN A 3 -19.41 -72.86 -42.60
CA GLN A 3 -20.47 -73.55 -41.81
C GLN A 3 -19.95 -74.49 -40.71
N ARG A 4 -20.31 -74.19 -39.48
CA ARG A 4 -21.23 -74.91 -38.58
C ARG A 4 -21.06 -74.46 -37.15
N ILE A 5 -22.01 -73.84 -36.51
CA ILE A 5 -23.24 -74.33 -35.82
C ILE A 5 -22.93 -75.04 -34.48
N VAL A 6 -23.39 -74.38 -33.37
CA VAL A 6 -24.33 -74.82 -32.31
C VAL A 6 -23.79 -75.57 -31.09
N ARG A 7 -24.02 -75.06 -29.89
CA ARG A 7 -25.08 -75.50 -28.89
C ARG A 7 -24.76 -74.75 -27.53
N ILE A 8 -25.61 -73.93 -27.04
CA ILE A 8 -26.72 -74.11 -26.10
C ILE A 8 -26.37 -75.03 -24.90
N GLY A 9 -26.38 -74.48 -23.76
CA GLY A 9 -26.35 -75.11 -22.47
C GLY A 9 -26.56 -74.07 -21.35
N GLY A 10 -27.82 -73.87 -20.95
CA GLY A 10 -28.18 -73.04 -19.86
C GLY A 10 -27.97 -73.70 -18.50
N LEU A 11 -27.68 -72.92 -17.54
CA LEU A 11 -27.88 -73.28 -16.14
C LEU A 11 -28.22 -72.02 -15.36
N ILE A 12 -29.43 -72.03 -14.85
CA ILE A 12 -29.98 -71.04 -13.94
C ILE A 12 -29.33 -71.29 -12.58
N ALA A 13 -28.63 -70.36 -12.08
CA ALA A 13 -28.21 -70.34 -10.70
C ALA A 13 -28.85 -69.09 -9.99
N LEU A 14 -29.76 -69.44 -9.09
CA LEU A 14 -30.39 -68.50 -8.17
C LEU A 14 -29.27 -67.87 -7.28
N CYS A 15 -29.04 -66.58 -7.41
CA CYS A 15 -28.29 -65.84 -6.41
C CYS A 15 -29.24 -65.25 -5.38
N VAL A 16 -29.17 -65.79 -4.20
CA VAL A 16 -29.72 -65.17 -2.98
C VAL A 16 -28.85 -63.89 -2.71
N ILE A 17 -29.43 -62.75 -3.00
CA ILE A 17 -28.80 -61.50 -2.65
C ILE A 17 -29.20 -61.18 -1.21
N SER A 18 -28.22 -61.32 -0.34
CA SER A 18 -28.29 -60.87 1.05
C SER A 18 -28.36 -59.36 1.09
N ALA A 19 -29.47 -58.81 1.47
CA ALA A 19 -29.65 -57.42 1.81
C ALA A 19 -28.96 -57.11 3.15
N LEU A 20 -27.73 -56.63 3.09
CA LEU A 20 -27.01 -56.07 4.24
C LEU A 20 -26.21 -54.84 3.80
N ALA A 21 -26.95 -53.79 3.48
CA ALA A 21 -26.32 -52.47 3.24
C ALA A 21 -27.30 -51.32 3.57
N TRP A 22 -27.71 -51.26 4.82
CA TRP A 22 -28.46 -50.10 5.31
C TRP A 22 -28.13 -49.90 6.77
N ALA A 23 -26.98 -49.32 7.05
CA ALA A 23 -26.68 -48.61 8.33
C ALA A 23 -25.40 -47.76 8.21
N GLN A 24 -25.31 -46.91 7.18
CA GLN A 24 -24.49 -45.72 7.31
C GLN A 24 -25.45 -44.56 7.40
N GLY A 25 -25.84 -44.27 8.64
CA GLY A 25 -26.50 -43.03 8.95
C GLY A 25 -25.60 -41.86 8.51
N PRO A 26 -26.18 -40.71 8.18
CA PRO A 26 -25.37 -39.56 7.82
C PRO A 26 -24.37 -39.29 8.97
N GLU A 27 -23.08 -39.42 8.66
CA GLU A 27 -22.05 -38.98 9.57
C GLU A 27 -22.39 -37.54 9.97
N HIS A 28 -22.77 -37.36 11.21
CA HIS A 28 -22.86 -36.06 11.81
C HIS A 28 -21.46 -35.46 11.80
N ARG A 29 -21.11 -34.78 10.71
CA ARG A 29 -19.99 -33.83 10.68
C ARG A 29 -20.21 -32.92 11.86
N PRO A 30 -19.31 -32.85 12.83
CA PRO A 30 -19.45 -31.91 13.93
C PRO A 30 -19.50 -30.51 13.33
N LEU A 31 -20.60 -29.78 13.55
CA LEU A 31 -20.80 -28.37 13.18
C LEU A 31 -19.92 -27.42 14.00
N SER A 32 -18.72 -27.85 14.36
CA SER A 32 -17.75 -27.06 15.13
C SER A 32 -16.47 -26.73 14.37
N ALA A 33 -16.53 -26.63 13.06
CA ALA A 33 -15.64 -25.70 12.40
C ALA A 33 -16.18 -24.31 12.77
N ARG A 34 -15.70 -23.76 13.89
CA ARG A 34 -15.88 -22.35 14.26
C ARG A 34 -15.51 -21.57 13.01
N ALA A 35 -16.51 -21.05 12.28
CA ALA A 35 -16.27 -20.24 11.11
C ALA A 35 -15.31 -19.15 11.57
N GLU A 36 -14.06 -19.21 11.10
CA GLU A 36 -13.10 -18.16 11.40
C GLU A 36 -13.74 -16.87 10.94
N ARG A 37 -13.96 -15.98 11.90
CA ARG A 37 -14.48 -14.65 11.54
C ARG A 37 -13.52 -14.09 10.51
N PRO A 38 -14.04 -13.59 9.37
CA PRO A 38 -13.17 -12.97 8.39
C PRO A 38 -12.31 -11.91 9.11
N PRO A 39 -11.03 -11.82 8.79
CA PRO A 39 -10.14 -10.87 9.42
C PRO A 39 -10.76 -9.46 9.32
N LEU A 40 -10.91 -8.79 10.44
CA LEU A 40 -11.42 -7.43 10.47
C LEU A 40 -10.41 -6.52 9.77
N ARG A 41 -10.89 -5.66 8.86
CA ARG A 41 -10.06 -4.60 8.30
C ARG A 41 -9.60 -3.68 9.42
N PRO A 42 -8.30 -3.38 9.52
CA PRO A 42 -7.82 -2.46 10.55
C PRO A 42 -8.40 -1.05 10.31
N GLY A 43 -8.58 -0.31 11.40
CA GLY A 43 -8.97 1.09 11.37
C GLY A 43 -7.86 2.01 10.87
N LEU A 44 -8.16 3.29 10.75
CA LEU A 44 -7.19 4.33 10.46
C LEU A 44 -6.18 4.40 11.62
N LEU A 45 -4.90 4.21 11.33
CA LEU A 45 -3.81 4.39 12.28
C LEU A 45 -3.42 5.86 12.33
N PHE A 46 -3.16 6.46 11.18
CA PHE A 46 -2.91 7.88 11.03
C PHE A 46 -3.28 8.39 9.63
N ALA A 47 -3.49 9.70 9.55
CA ALA A 47 -3.59 10.44 8.29
C ALA A 47 -2.69 11.67 8.34
N GLU A 48 -2.20 12.10 7.17
CA GLU A 48 -1.51 13.34 6.94
C GLU A 48 -2.07 14.02 5.70
N ASP A 49 -2.53 15.26 5.84
CA ASP A 49 -3.15 16.07 4.77
C ASP A 49 -2.45 17.44 4.59
N TRP A 50 -1.30 17.58 5.21
CA TRP A 50 -0.42 18.75 5.21
C TRP A 50 -1.08 20.02 5.72
N LYS A 51 -0.31 20.89 6.31
CA LYS A 51 -0.72 22.24 6.69
C LYS A 51 0.26 23.29 6.18
N ARG A 52 -0.23 24.49 5.99
CA ARG A 52 0.65 25.64 5.73
C ARG A 52 1.45 25.96 6.98
N PRO A 53 2.81 25.93 6.93
CA PRO A 53 3.63 26.37 8.05
C PRO A 53 3.36 27.83 8.42
N ALA A 54 3.39 28.15 9.71
CA ALA A 54 3.25 29.54 10.18
C ALA A 54 4.36 30.45 9.65
N THR A 55 5.55 29.88 9.42
CA THR A 55 6.74 30.54 8.88
C THR A 55 6.68 30.83 7.38
N ALA A 56 5.69 30.23 6.68
CA ALA A 56 5.59 30.31 5.21
C ALA A 56 5.30 31.71 4.65
N GLY A 57 5.23 32.73 5.50
CA GLY A 57 4.93 34.10 5.09
C GLY A 57 3.50 34.26 4.52
N LYS A 58 3.18 35.49 4.11
CA LYS A 58 1.92 35.73 3.39
C LYS A 58 1.98 35.06 2.04
N ALA A 59 0.86 34.47 1.64
CA ALA A 59 0.70 33.94 0.27
C ALA A 59 1.17 35.01 -0.74
N SER A 60 1.74 34.57 -1.87
CA SER A 60 2.02 35.45 -2.99
C SER A 60 0.76 36.23 -3.37
N PRO A 61 0.85 37.37 -4.05
CA PRO A 61 -0.33 38.15 -4.48
C PRO A 61 -1.32 37.34 -5.31
N ARG A 62 -0.89 36.17 -5.84
CA ARG A 62 -1.73 35.20 -6.57
C ARG A 62 -2.24 34.06 -5.69
N GLY A 63 -2.05 34.13 -4.36
CA GLY A 63 -2.55 33.11 -3.42
C GLY A 63 -1.74 31.81 -3.34
N GLY A 64 -0.72 31.64 -4.18
CA GLY A 64 0.07 30.39 -4.24
C GLY A 64 1.09 30.23 -3.12
N LEU A 65 1.46 28.97 -2.85
CA LEU A 65 2.55 28.56 -1.97
C LEU A 65 3.51 27.67 -2.76
N ASN A 66 4.81 27.83 -2.60
CA ASN A 66 5.82 26.91 -3.09
C ASN A 66 7.08 27.02 -2.23
N ILE A 67 7.15 26.20 -1.19
CA ILE A 67 8.23 26.23 -0.19
C ILE A 67 8.84 24.84 -0.03
N PRO A 68 10.07 24.73 0.50
CA PRO A 68 10.60 23.42 0.90
C PRO A 68 9.65 22.69 1.86
N LEU A 69 9.50 21.39 1.66
CA LEU A 69 8.77 20.56 2.62
C LEU A 69 9.62 20.37 3.88
N THR A 70 9.05 20.69 5.03
CA THR A 70 9.68 20.56 6.37
C THR A 70 8.66 20.01 7.36
N ASP A 71 9.13 19.61 8.55
CA ASP A 71 8.29 19.09 9.64
C ASP A 71 7.15 20.05 10.04
N GLU A 72 7.31 21.35 9.82
CA GLU A 72 6.26 22.34 10.08
C GLU A 72 5.02 22.14 9.18
N ALA A 73 5.17 21.39 8.10
CA ALA A 73 4.08 21.06 7.18
C ALA A 73 3.20 19.90 7.68
N ASN A 74 3.61 19.17 8.71
CA ASN A 74 2.76 18.11 9.29
C ASN A 74 1.49 18.71 9.89
N SER A 75 0.33 18.26 9.41
CA SER A 75 -0.95 18.57 10.02
C SER A 75 -1.16 17.76 11.30
N ASN A 76 -0.67 16.51 11.30
CA ASN A 76 -0.74 15.59 12.42
C ASN A 76 0.51 15.72 13.32
N PRO A 77 0.40 16.29 14.54
CA PRO A 77 1.55 16.50 15.43
C PRO A 77 2.14 15.21 16.00
N GLU A 78 1.43 14.08 15.88
CA GLU A 78 1.90 12.77 16.34
C GLU A 78 2.83 12.08 15.35
N LEU A 79 3.06 12.71 14.18
CA LEU A 79 3.96 12.18 13.15
C LEU A 79 5.28 12.96 13.12
N ASP A 80 6.37 12.24 12.83
CA ASP A 80 7.61 12.82 12.32
C ASP A 80 7.60 12.70 10.79
N LEU A 81 8.02 13.76 10.10
CA LEU A 81 8.18 13.82 8.65
C LEU A 81 9.65 13.66 8.28
N HIS A 82 9.93 12.71 7.42
CA HIS A 82 11.28 12.50 6.88
C HIS A 82 11.27 12.68 5.37
N VAL A 83 12.12 13.59 4.88
CA VAL A 83 12.31 13.88 3.46
C VAL A 83 13.66 13.33 3.00
N TYR A 84 13.64 12.41 2.07
CA TYR A 84 14.82 11.78 1.48
C TYR A 84 15.01 12.33 0.06
N ALA A 85 15.69 13.44 -0.03
CA ALA A 85 16.00 14.15 -1.26
C ALA A 85 17.08 15.19 -1.00
N PRO A 86 17.76 15.74 -2.00
CA PRO A 86 18.55 16.96 -1.84
C PRO A 86 17.70 18.09 -1.25
N ALA A 87 18.31 18.91 -0.37
CA ALA A 87 17.61 19.92 0.38
C ALA A 87 16.76 20.85 -0.51
N GLY A 88 15.50 21.04 -0.14
CA GLY A 88 14.58 21.95 -0.79
C GLY A 88 14.03 21.48 -2.15
N GLN A 89 14.32 20.26 -2.59
CA GLN A 89 13.80 19.73 -3.86
C GLN A 89 12.38 19.17 -3.76
N VAL A 90 12.02 18.58 -2.64
CA VAL A 90 10.61 18.23 -2.36
C VAL A 90 9.93 19.46 -1.80
N ARG A 91 8.80 19.84 -2.37
CA ARG A 91 8.13 21.10 -2.09
C ARG A 91 6.74 20.88 -1.51
N LEU A 92 6.31 21.79 -0.67
CA LEU A 92 4.90 21.96 -0.30
C LEU A 92 4.32 23.06 -1.19
N VAL A 93 3.30 22.73 -1.94
CA VAL A 93 2.71 23.59 -2.97
C VAL A 93 1.21 23.76 -2.76
N ALA A 94 0.74 24.97 -2.99
CA ALA A 94 -0.67 25.29 -3.22
C ALA A 94 -0.75 26.27 -4.39
N GLU A 95 -1.56 25.98 -5.36
CA GLU A 95 -1.81 26.85 -6.52
C GLU A 95 -3.16 27.53 -6.38
N GLY A 96 -3.16 28.87 -6.44
CA GLY A 96 -4.37 29.67 -6.38
C GLY A 96 -5.00 29.73 -4.98
N SER A 97 -6.30 30.08 -4.94
CA SER A 97 -7.08 30.08 -3.71
C SER A 97 -7.49 28.66 -3.37
N THR A 98 -7.09 28.16 -2.22
CA THR A 98 -7.54 26.87 -1.68
C THR A 98 -9.05 26.84 -1.39
N GLU A 99 -9.72 27.99 -1.43
CA GLU A 99 -11.15 28.11 -1.16
C GLU A 99 -12.05 27.42 -2.20
N ASN A 100 -11.51 27.11 -3.38
CA ASN A 100 -12.29 26.48 -4.45
C ASN A 100 -12.18 24.95 -4.48
N GLY A 101 -11.46 24.32 -3.55
CA GLY A 101 -11.42 22.85 -3.37
C GLY A 101 -10.78 22.03 -4.50
N ASN A 102 -10.41 22.64 -5.62
CA ASN A 102 -9.96 21.91 -6.81
C ASN A 102 -8.44 21.66 -6.84
N ASN A 103 -7.68 22.27 -5.93
CA ASN A 103 -6.23 22.06 -5.84
C ASN A 103 -5.79 22.11 -4.38
N PRO A 104 -5.81 20.98 -3.67
CA PRO A 104 -5.44 20.92 -2.26
C PRO A 104 -3.97 21.30 -2.06
N LEU A 105 -3.60 21.65 -0.82
CA LEU A 105 -2.20 21.72 -0.41
C LEU A 105 -1.57 20.34 -0.60
N HIS A 106 -0.39 20.28 -1.23
CA HIS A 106 0.21 19.00 -1.60
C HIS A 106 1.73 19.04 -1.57
N VAL A 107 2.32 17.89 -1.43
CA VAL A 107 3.74 17.64 -1.67
C VAL A 107 3.97 17.47 -3.16
N TRP A 108 4.97 18.16 -3.70
CA TRP A 108 5.34 18.16 -5.11
C TRP A 108 6.81 17.74 -5.30
N THR A 109 7.04 16.82 -6.24
CA THR A 109 8.38 16.24 -6.52
C THR A 109 9.05 16.84 -7.76
N GLY A 110 8.42 17.81 -8.42
CA GLY A 110 8.87 18.32 -9.73
C GLY A 110 10.27 18.91 -9.78
N LEU A 111 10.86 19.32 -8.66
CA LEU A 111 12.24 19.82 -8.60
C LEU A 111 13.27 18.76 -8.22
N CYS A 112 12.85 17.53 -7.95
CA CYS A 112 13.78 16.44 -7.65
C CYS A 112 14.70 16.16 -8.85
N THR A 113 16.00 16.33 -8.68
CA THR A 113 16.99 16.06 -9.75
C THR A 113 17.34 14.58 -9.89
N SER A 114 16.87 13.77 -8.95
CA SER A 114 16.96 12.31 -8.90
C SER A 114 15.70 11.77 -8.23
N ALA A 115 15.66 10.47 -7.92
CA ALA A 115 14.62 9.91 -7.07
C ALA A 115 14.50 10.70 -5.76
N CYS A 116 13.27 10.79 -5.23
CA CYS A 116 13.00 11.39 -3.93
C CYS A 116 11.91 10.63 -3.19
N ALA A 117 11.93 10.70 -1.87
CA ALA A 117 10.96 10.01 -1.04
C ALA A 117 10.53 10.86 0.16
N VAL A 118 9.31 10.58 0.62
CA VAL A 118 8.74 11.17 1.83
C VAL A 118 8.20 10.01 2.67
N ALA A 119 8.54 10.00 3.96
CA ALA A 119 8.05 9.02 4.90
C ALA A 119 7.56 9.67 6.19
N LEU A 120 6.58 9.05 6.80
CA LEU A 120 5.94 9.44 8.05
C LEU A 120 6.20 8.36 9.10
N ARG A 121 6.51 8.78 10.30
CA ARG A 121 6.73 7.94 11.47
C ARG A 121 5.76 8.31 12.57
N ASP A 122 4.96 7.36 13.01
CA ASP A 122 4.15 7.55 14.23
C ASP A 122 5.09 7.54 15.45
N LYS A 123 5.04 8.62 16.25
CA LYS A 123 5.90 8.81 17.42
C LYS A 123 5.66 7.77 18.50
N ARG A 124 4.44 7.26 18.61
CA ARG A 124 3.98 6.40 19.72
C ARG A 124 4.05 4.93 19.42
N SER A 125 3.94 4.55 18.14
CA SER A 125 3.81 3.15 17.77
C SER A 125 4.55 2.79 16.48
N PHE A 126 4.84 1.50 16.34
CA PHE A 126 5.04 0.89 15.03
C PHE A 126 3.69 0.59 14.39
N ALA A 127 3.66 0.48 13.08
CA ALA A 127 2.52 -0.05 12.36
C ALA A 127 2.68 -1.56 12.12
N ASP A 128 1.64 -2.34 12.40
CA ASP A 128 1.52 -3.70 11.89
C ASP A 128 0.73 -3.65 10.57
N LEU A 129 1.45 -3.76 9.47
CA LEU A 129 0.90 -3.73 8.11
C LEU A 129 0.55 -5.13 7.58
N SER A 130 0.50 -6.13 8.42
CA SER A 130 0.11 -7.48 8.02
C SER A 130 -1.41 -7.60 7.79
N GLY A 131 -1.83 -8.68 7.12
CA GLY A 131 -3.23 -8.99 6.89
C GLY A 131 -3.91 -8.02 5.93
N LEU A 132 -4.98 -7.36 6.36
CA LEU A 132 -5.78 -6.43 5.54
C LEU A 132 -5.38 -4.96 5.71
N ALA A 133 -4.16 -4.69 6.15
CA ALA A 133 -3.63 -3.34 6.22
C ALA A 133 -3.45 -2.74 4.81
N ARG A 134 -3.60 -1.43 4.72
CA ARG A 134 -3.55 -0.71 3.44
C ARG A 134 -3.07 0.72 3.62
N ILE A 135 -2.56 1.28 2.56
CA ILE A 135 -2.26 2.69 2.43
C ILE A 135 -3.14 3.31 1.36
N ARG A 136 -3.61 4.53 1.60
CA ARG A 136 -4.37 5.30 0.64
C ARG A 136 -3.66 6.62 0.37
N PHE A 137 -3.63 7.00 -0.89
CA PHE A 137 -3.10 8.27 -1.36
C PHE A 137 -4.19 9.07 -2.06
N ASN A 138 -4.33 10.35 -1.72
CA ASN A 138 -4.96 11.30 -2.62
C ASN A 138 -3.84 12.00 -3.39
N ALA A 139 -3.71 11.67 -4.66
CA ALA A 139 -2.56 12.06 -5.45
C ALA A 139 -2.90 12.33 -6.91
N LYS A 140 -2.00 13.06 -7.57
CA LYS A 140 -2.07 13.40 -8.99
C LYS A 140 -0.68 13.32 -9.57
N MET A 141 -0.51 12.59 -10.66
CA MET A 141 0.76 12.44 -11.32
C MET A 141 0.70 12.90 -12.76
N SER A 142 1.81 13.42 -13.25
CA SER A 142 1.99 13.88 -14.62
C SER A 142 3.14 13.15 -15.31
N GLY A 143 3.08 13.07 -16.63
CA GLY A 143 4.13 12.47 -17.45
C GLY A 143 4.31 10.98 -17.14
N PHE A 144 5.55 10.58 -16.88
CA PHE A 144 5.92 9.19 -16.59
C PHE A 144 6.11 8.92 -15.08
N HIS A 145 5.66 9.85 -14.24
CA HIS A 145 5.81 9.72 -12.79
C HIS A 145 4.76 8.79 -12.21
N HIS A 146 5.17 8.05 -11.20
CA HIS A 146 4.32 7.25 -10.34
C HIS A 146 4.98 7.13 -8.98
N ILE A 147 4.16 7.11 -7.95
CA ILE A 147 4.63 6.87 -6.59
C ILE A 147 4.42 5.41 -6.22
N ARG A 148 5.36 4.89 -5.43
CA ARG A 148 5.29 3.54 -4.86
C ARG A 148 5.34 3.62 -3.34
N PRO A 149 4.64 2.75 -2.63
CA PRO A 149 4.72 2.71 -1.17
C PRO A 149 6.12 2.27 -0.75
N ILE A 150 6.64 2.92 0.29
CA ILE A 150 7.87 2.52 0.97
C ILE A 150 7.60 2.26 2.44
N VAL A 151 8.35 1.32 3.00
CA VAL A 151 8.31 1.01 4.42
C VAL A 151 9.72 0.83 4.96
N LYS A 152 9.92 1.30 6.20
CA LYS A 152 11.09 1.01 7.00
C LYS A 152 10.70 0.04 8.11
N LEU A 153 11.34 -1.08 8.17
CA LEU A 153 11.11 -2.04 9.25
C LEU A 153 11.78 -1.56 10.55
N ALA A 154 11.39 -2.14 11.67
CA ALA A 154 11.97 -1.84 12.98
C ALA A 154 13.48 -2.13 13.08
N ASP A 155 14.02 -2.99 12.22
CA ASP A 155 15.45 -3.27 12.09
C ASP A 155 16.22 -2.24 11.24
N GLY A 156 15.52 -1.23 10.72
CA GLY A 156 16.06 -0.17 9.87
C GLY A 156 16.12 -0.50 8.38
N THR A 157 15.74 -1.70 7.96
CA THR A 157 15.73 -2.10 6.55
C THR A 157 14.61 -1.39 5.80
N TRP A 158 14.92 -0.82 4.63
CA TRP A 158 13.97 -0.19 3.75
C TRP A 158 13.52 -1.10 2.61
N TRP A 159 12.24 -1.01 2.30
CA TRP A 159 11.61 -1.72 1.20
C TRP A 159 10.69 -0.81 0.40
N VAL A 160 10.61 -1.07 -0.90
CA VAL A 160 9.69 -0.41 -1.82
C VAL A 160 8.78 -1.45 -2.46
N GLY A 161 7.49 -1.14 -2.51
CA GLY A 161 6.50 -1.99 -3.16
C GLY A 161 6.59 -1.94 -4.69
N ASP A 162 6.12 -2.99 -5.35
CA ASP A 162 5.97 -3.02 -6.80
C ASP A 162 4.65 -2.40 -7.29
N GLU A 163 3.64 -2.31 -6.43
CA GLU A 163 2.41 -1.58 -6.71
C GLU A 163 2.66 -0.07 -6.77
N ALA A 164 1.95 0.62 -7.65
CA ALA A 164 2.17 2.03 -7.88
C ALA A 164 0.88 2.79 -8.16
N VAL A 165 0.82 4.05 -7.72
CA VAL A 165 -0.18 5.03 -8.18
C VAL A 165 0.41 5.75 -9.39
N GLY A 166 -0.25 5.61 -10.52
CA GLY A 166 0.22 6.11 -11.81
C GLY A 166 -0.39 7.45 -12.23
N THR A 167 -0.13 7.83 -13.47
CA THR A 167 -0.57 9.11 -14.06
C THR A 167 -2.08 9.26 -14.04
N THR A 168 -2.55 10.40 -13.54
CA THR A 168 -3.96 10.79 -13.50
C THR A 168 -4.11 12.22 -14.02
N ARG A 169 -5.27 12.57 -14.59
CA ARG A 169 -5.55 13.97 -15.00
C ARG A 169 -5.93 14.85 -13.81
N ASP A 170 -6.61 14.26 -12.86
CA ASP A 170 -7.14 14.93 -11.68
C ASP A 170 -6.69 14.22 -10.40
N TRP A 171 -6.98 14.82 -9.27
CA TRP A 171 -6.78 14.22 -7.97
C TRP A 171 -7.60 12.93 -7.85
N LEU A 172 -6.95 11.85 -7.46
CA LEU A 172 -7.53 10.53 -7.32
C LEU A 172 -7.13 9.89 -6.00
N GLU A 173 -8.12 9.37 -5.30
CA GLU A 173 -7.87 8.44 -4.19
C GLU A 173 -7.51 7.07 -4.75
N SER A 174 -6.36 6.58 -4.35
CA SER A 174 -5.86 5.25 -4.70
C SER A 174 -5.54 4.47 -3.43
N GLU A 175 -5.97 3.22 -3.34
CA GLU A 175 -5.71 2.34 -2.22
C GLU A 175 -4.80 1.20 -2.64
N ILE A 176 -3.75 0.94 -1.87
CA ILE A 176 -2.84 -0.19 -2.05
C ILE A 176 -2.96 -1.09 -0.83
N SER A 177 -3.33 -2.35 -1.04
CA SER A 177 -3.34 -3.40 -0.02
C SER A 177 -1.93 -3.95 0.16
N PHE A 178 -1.39 -3.90 1.36
CA PHE A 178 -0.04 -4.44 1.62
C PHE A 178 0.06 -5.96 1.45
N ALA A 179 -1.06 -6.68 1.49
CA ALA A 179 -1.11 -8.11 1.25
C ALA A 179 -0.80 -8.49 -0.20
N ASP A 180 -1.03 -7.57 -1.14
CA ASP A 180 -0.89 -7.79 -2.58
C ASP A 180 0.45 -7.26 -3.12
N VAL A 181 1.22 -6.55 -2.29
CA VAL A 181 2.50 -5.93 -2.67
C VAL A 181 3.63 -6.94 -2.60
N ARG A 182 4.44 -6.99 -3.65
CA ARG A 182 5.78 -7.60 -3.63
C ARG A 182 6.82 -6.51 -3.40
N TRP A 183 7.95 -6.88 -2.85
CA TRP A 183 8.89 -5.94 -2.29
C TRP A 183 10.27 -6.04 -2.91
N LEU A 184 10.91 -4.89 -3.11
CA LEU A 184 12.35 -4.76 -3.42
C LEU A 184 13.04 -4.06 -2.27
N LYS A 185 14.28 -4.44 -1.95
CA LYS A 185 15.10 -3.63 -1.05
C LYS A 185 15.33 -2.26 -1.64
N LEU A 186 15.25 -1.24 -0.79
CA LEU A 186 15.49 0.15 -1.15
C LEU A 186 16.75 0.65 -0.41
N ASP A 187 17.73 1.09 -1.17
CA ASP A 187 18.87 1.81 -0.64
C ASP A 187 18.47 3.29 -0.50
N MET A 188 18.18 3.73 0.71
CA MET A 188 17.71 5.10 0.97
C MET A 188 18.78 6.16 0.78
N THR A 189 20.07 5.79 0.78
CA THR A 189 21.15 6.78 0.57
C THR A 189 21.23 7.24 -0.88
N GLN A 190 20.83 6.36 -1.80
CA GLN A 190 20.86 6.62 -3.24
C GLN A 190 19.46 6.60 -3.88
N LEU A 191 18.44 6.18 -3.12
CA LEU A 191 17.07 5.95 -3.58
C LEU A 191 17.01 5.04 -4.81
N VAL A 192 17.74 3.91 -4.73
CA VAL A 192 17.76 2.89 -5.78
C VAL A 192 17.30 1.54 -5.24
N THR A 193 16.60 0.81 -6.09
CA THR A 193 16.17 -0.55 -5.77
C THR A 193 17.31 -1.55 -5.94
N ARG A 194 17.37 -2.56 -5.08
CA ARG A 194 18.40 -3.60 -5.11
C ARG A 194 17.81 -4.99 -4.97
N GLY A 195 18.45 -5.94 -5.64
CA GLY A 195 18.11 -7.37 -5.55
C GLY A 195 16.87 -7.75 -6.37
N ASN A 196 16.22 -8.81 -5.95
CA ASN A 196 15.04 -9.37 -6.62
C ASN A 196 13.77 -9.07 -5.83
N LEU A 197 12.63 -9.07 -6.52
CA LEU A 197 11.32 -9.02 -5.90
C LEU A 197 11.13 -10.21 -4.97
N VAL A 198 10.63 -9.94 -3.77
CA VAL A 198 10.20 -10.95 -2.80
C VAL A 198 8.71 -10.80 -2.54
N ASP A 199 8.00 -11.91 -2.47
CA ASP A 199 6.55 -11.90 -2.32
C ASP A 199 6.09 -11.44 -0.94
N LYS A 200 6.91 -11.68 0.10
CA LYS A 200 6.55 -11.34 1.49
C LYS A 200 7.76 -10.92 2.29
N ILE A 201 7.56 -9.90 3.11
CA ILE A 201 8.46 -9.46 4.17
C ILE A 201 7.69 -9.43 5.49
N ASP A 202 8.38 -9.39 6.62
CA ASP A 202 7.73 -9.22 7.93
C ASP A 202 7.28 -7.76 8.12
N LEU A 203 6.01 -7.52 7.94
CA LEU A 203 5.36 -6.23 8.09
C LEU A 203 4.76 -6.03 9.50
N GLY A 204 5.04 -6.90 10.46
CA GLY A 204 4.47 -6.83 11.82
C GLY A 204 4.97 -5.64 12.65
N LYS A 205 6.11 -5.04 12.28
CA LYS A 205 6.67 -3.85 12.95
C LYS A 205 7.32 -2.91 11.94
N VAL A 206 6.54 -1.99 11.43
CA VAL A 206 7.00 -0.96 10.48
C VAL A 206 7.18 0.37 11.21
N ASP A 207 8.35 0.97 11.07
CA ASP A 207 8.75 2.21 11.74
C ASP A 207 8.34 3.46 10.96
N GLU A 208 8.57 3.46 9.64
CA GLU A 208 8.20 4.56 8.75
C GLU A 208 7.44 4.04 7.54
N ILE A 209 6.48 4.83 7.06
CA ILE A 209 5.63 4.51 5.91
C ILE A 209 5.50 5.76 5.06
N GLY A 210 5.59 5.60 3.75
CA GLY A 210 5.46 6.74 2.85
C GLY A 210 5.45 6.34 1.39
N PHE A 211 6.01 7.23 0.57
CA PHE A 211 6.12 7.00 -0.86
C PHE A 211 7.49 7.39 -1.40
N VAL A 212 7.85 6.82 -2.52
CA VAL A 212 9.00 7.18 -3.33
C VAL A 212 8.57 7.46 -4.76
N ASP A 213 9.09 8.54 -5.32
CA ASP A 213 9.14 8.82 -6.75
C ASP A 213 10.54 8.50 -7.25
N LEU A 214 10.67 7.43 -8.02
CA LEU A 214 11.97 6.93 -8.49
C LEU A 214 12.50 7.66 -9.72
N LYS A 215 11.81 8.71 -10.18
CA LYS A 215 12.20 9.50 -11.34
C LYS A 215 12.58 10.91 -10.95
N ALA A 216 13.53 11.48 -11.72
CA ALA A 216 13.80 12.90 -11.64
C ALA A 216 12.62 13.70 -12.17
N GLY A 217 12.21 14.73 -11.44
CA GLY A 217 11.19 15.66 -11.86
C GLY A 217 11.66 16.54 -13.03
N SER A 218 10.75 17.12 -13.75
CA SER A 218 11.02 18.04 -14.87
C SER A 218 10.40 19.43 -14.66
N GLY A 219 10.20 19.83 -13.41
CA GLY A 219 9.38 20.99 -13.10
C GLY A 219 7.95 20.78 -13.60
N HIS A 220 7.41 21.76 -14.30
CA HIS A 220 6.15 21.61 -15.04
C HIS A 220 6.35 21.18 -16.49
N GLY A 221 7.53 20.62 -16.81
CA GLY A 221 7.88 20.14 -18.16
C GLY A 221 7.28 18.79 -18.50
N PRO A 222 7.54 18.32 -19.75
CA PRO A 222 6.89 17.10 -20.29
C PRO A 222 7.32 15.79 -19.60
N GLY A 223 8.42 15.77 -18.84
CA GLY A 223 8.85 14.62 -18.05
C GLY A 223 7.89 14.28 -16.90
N GLY A 224 7.28 15.30 -16.33
CA GLY A 224 6.24 15.14 -15.31
C GLY A 224 6.74 15.33 -13.87
N TRP A 225 5.85 15.06 -12.94
CA TRP A 225 6.02 15.18 -11.48
C TRP A 225 4.97 14.34 -10.75
N ALA A 226 5.12 14.21 -9.45
CA ALA A 226 4.10 13.67 -8.56
C ALA A 226 3.63 14.74 -7.57
N ASP A 227 2.31 14.78 -7.35
CA ASP A 227 1.62 15.58 -6.36
C ASP A 227 0.92 14.64 -5.38
N VAL A 228 1.12 14.82 -4.07
CA VAL A 228 0.50 14.02 -3.00
C VAL A 228 -0.16 14.94 -1.99
N ALA A 229 -1.48 14.96 -1.96
CA ALA A 229 -2.27 15.81 -1.07
C ALA A 229 -2.56 15.15 0.27
N GLN A 230 -2.68 13.81 0.30
CA GLN A 230 -3.02 13.10 1.52
C GLN A 230 -2.44 11.69 1.51
N ILE A 231 -2.08 11.24 2.70
CA ILE A 231 -1.68 9.86 2.99
C ILE A 231 -2.51 9.37 4.16
N GLU A 232 -3.17 8.22 4.01
CA GLU A 232 -3.86 7.52 5.09
C GLU A 232 -3.30 6.12 5.23
N VAL A 233 -3.01 5.71 6.46
CA VAL A 233 -2.54 4.36 6.77
C VAL A 233 -3.53 3.66 7.67
N TYR A 234 -4.04 2.53 7.20
CA TYR A 234 -4.98 1.68 7.93
C TYR A 234 -4.24 0.42 8.38
N ALA A 235 -3.93 0.38 9.67
CA ALA A 235 -3.06 -0.64 10.28
C ALA A 235 -3.40 -0.84 11.75
N ARG A 236 -2.83 -1.87 12.35
CA ARG A 236 -2.84 -2.03 13.80
C ARG A 236 -1.64 -1.31 14.41
N SER A 237 -1.85 -0.69 15.56
CA SER A 237 -0.78 -0.08 16.36
C SER A 237 -0.03 -1.16 17.14
N VAL A 238 1.30 -1.08 17.16
CA VAL A 238 2.20 -1.92 17.98
C VAL A 238 3.08 -1.02 18.82
N ALA A 239 3.00 -1.16 20.14
CA ALA A 239 3.72 -0.28 21.08
C ALA A 239 5.24 -0.27 20.81
N ARG A 240 5.86 0.90 20.90
CA ARG A 240 7.31 1.03 20.90
C ARG A 240 7.90 0.65 22.25
N PRO A 241 9.02 -0.08 22.33
CA PRO A 241 9.69 -0.36 23.58
C PRO A 241 10.08 0.93 24.32
N GLY A 242 9.81 1.00 25.61
CA GLY A 242 10.26 2.10 26.49
C GLY A 242 9.37 3.35 26.54
N GLN A 243 8.18 3.31 25.97
CA GLN A 243 7.16 4.36 26.14
C GLN A 243 6.09 3.88 27.16
N TYR A 244 6.42 3.94 28.46
CA TYR A 244 5.50 3.76 29.59
C TYR A 244 5.56 4.98 30.49
#